data_3cfbf76610d2fafc269edd63a6e17bb7
#
_entry.id   3cfbf76610d2fafc269edd63a6e17bb7
#
_cell.length_a   1.000
_cell.length_b   1.000
_cell.length_c   1.000
_cell.angle_alpha   90.00
_cell.angle_beta   90.00
_cell.angle_gamma   90.00
#
_symmetry.space_group_name_H-M   'P 1'
#
loop_
_entity.id
_entity.type
_entity.pdbx_description
1 polymer ?
#
loop_
_entity_poly.entity_id
_entity_poly.type
_entity_poly.pdbx_seq_one_letter_code
_entity_poly.pdbx_strand_id
1 'polypeptide(L)'
;MSILENQERLSEDTEAKVIRHARLADRIMTGVFSFAGWFMLQFLILLTGYILITGFMDFDPAFLSASKNGILNQLFNTVYLVILSLIISVPLGIGSGVYLAEYAKPGRLLNFLQISIESLSSLPSIVIGLFGYLVFILMTGMKWNLFAGSLAVSILSLPLITTETNSAIRSLPKEYKEGSLATGATLAQTIKHVLLPAAMPQILTGVIMAAGRGFGEAAALLYTSGQSTVINWSNWNLTSPTCPLNPFRAGETLSLHIWVMRTEGSLNPNATAIATFSSAILVLLTLSFSVITRRMSDRIQKKNQKGS
;
A
#
# COMPACT_ATOMS: atom_id res chain seq x y z
N MET A 1 31.87 46.40 42.57
CA MET A 1 30.78 46.53 41.58
C MET A 1 31.26 46.18 40.16
N SER A 2 32.49 46.51 39.73
CA SER A 2 32.98 46.30 38.35
C SER A 2 33.29 44.86 37.92
N ILE A 3 33.60 43.93 38.84
CA ILE A 3 33.97 42.55 38.50
C ILE A 3 32.74 41.70 38.20
N LEU A 4 31.64 41.89 38.91
CA LEU A 4 30.36 41.18 38.70
C LEU A 4 29.71 41.65 37.41
N GLU A 5 29.71 42.94 37.11
CA GLU A 5 29.22 43.51 35.85
C GLU A 5 29.99 42.99 34.60
N ASN A 6 31.31 42.77 34.75
CA ASN A 6 32.12 42.22 33.67
C ASN A 6 31.85 40.71 33.44
N GLN A 7 31.54 39.95 34.51
CA GLN A 7 31.19 38.55 34.40
C GLN A 7 29.78 38.37 33.75
N GLU A 8 28.81 39.22 34.10
CA GLU A 8 27.50 39.21 33.44
C GLU A 8 27.58 39.54 31.95
N ARG A 9 28.34 40.58 31.56
CA ARG A 9 28.55 40.92 30.15
C ARG A 9 29.22 39.79 29.34
N LEU A 10 30.20 39.11 29.93
CA LEU A 10 30.91 37.99 29.30
C LEU A 10 29.99 36.76 29.15
N SER A 11 29.08 36.54 30.09
CA SER A 11 28.09 35.47 29.96
C SER A 11 27.04 35.77 28.89
N GLU A 12 26.53 37.01 28.86
CA GLU A 12 25.58 37.44 27.82
C GLU A 12 26.17 37.38 26.39
N ASP A 13 27.42 37.82 26.21
CA ASP A 13 28.09 37.71 24.91
C ASP A 13 28.34 36.26 24.46
N THR A 14 28.61 35.37 25.44
CA THR A 14 28.82 33.95 25.17
C THR A 14 27.53 33.29 24.80
N GLU A 15 26.43 33.57 25.51
CA GLU A 15 25.09 33.09 25.19
C GLU A 15 24.62 33.60 23.83
N ALA A 16 24.82 34.88 23.53
CA ALA A 16 24.48 35.47 22.22
C ALA A 16 25.23 34.81 21.06
N LYS A 17 26.51 34.46 21.24
CA LYS A 17 27.31 33.73 20.26
C LYS A 17 26.77 32.28 20.04
N VAL A 18 26.49 31.58 21.13
CA VAL A 18 25.91 30.20 21.06
C VAL A 18 24.59 30.20 20.34
N ILE A 19 23.69 31.13 20.68
CA ILE A 19 22.40 31.30 20.02
C ILE A 19 22.56 31.62 18.52
N ARG A 20 23.54 32.46 18.18
CA ARG A 20 23.81 32.82 16.79
C ARG A 20 24.32 31.64 15.95
N HIS A 21 25.22 30.82 16.52
CA HIS A 21 25.69 29.60 15.87
C HIS A 21 24.57 28.54 15.74
N ALA A 22 23.76 28.36 16.77
CA ALA A 22 22.59 27.46 16.73
C ALA A 22 21.61 27.90 15.64
N ARG A 23 21.27 29.19 15.53
CA ARG A 23 20.41 29.71 14.46
C ARG A 23 21.01 29.58 13.07
N LEU A 24 22.32 29.70 12.93
CA LEU A 24 22.98 29.50 11.65
C LEU A 24 22.94 28.02 11.23
N ALA A 25 23.26 27.12 12.17
CA ALA A 25 23.15 25.67 11.95
C ALA A 25 21.72 25.26 11.58
N ASP A 26 20.73 25.79 12.29
CA ASP A 26 19.32 25.54 12.01
C ASP A 26 18.91 25.98 10.59
N ARG A 27 19.33 27.20 10.17
CA ARG A 27 19.08 27.68 8.80
C ARG A 27 19.74 26.81 7.74
N ILE A 28 20.99 26.39 7.97
CA ILE A 28 21.69 25.51 7.02
C ILE A 28 21.01 24.17 6.92
N MET A 29 20.67 23.57 8.07
CA MET A 29 19.96 22.28 8.10
C MET A 29 18.57 22.36 7.48
N THR A 30 17.81 23.39 7.79
CA THR A 30 16.51 23.64 7.14
C THR A 30 16.66 23.80 5.62
N GLY A 31 17.70 24.51 5.15
CA GLY A 31 18.01 24.63 3.73
C GLY A 31 18.33 23.27 3.08
N VAL A 32 19.17 22.46 3.73
CA VAL A 32 19.54 21.11 3.24
C VAL A 32 18.31 20.19 3.17
N PHE A 33 17.52 20.14 4.23
CA PHE A 33 16.31 19.31 4.25
C PHE A 33 15.25 19.80 3.25
N SER A 34 15.07 21.11 3.11
CA SER A 34 14.17 21.68 2.11
C SER A 34 14.63 21.35 0.69
N PHE A 35 15.93 21.47 0.40
CA PHE A 35 16.51 21.10 -0.89
C PHE A 35 16.29 19.59 -1.17
N ALA A 36 16.59 18.73 -0.20
CA ALA A 36 16.38 17.29 -0.35
C ALA A 36 14.89 16.95 -0.62
N GLY A 37 13.96 17.61 0.09
CA GLY A 37 12.53 17.45 -0.12
C GLY A 37 12.09 17.90 -1.52
N TRP A 38 12.53 19.08 -1.97
CA TRP A 38 12.25 19.59 -3.31
C TRP A 38 12.86 18.71 -4.41
N PHE A 39 14.10 18.26 -4.21
CA PHE A 39 14.77 17.37 -5.15
C PHE A 39 14.02 16.04 -5.32
N MET A 40 13.62 15.42 -4.21
CA MET A 40 12.82 14.18 -4.26
C MET A 40 11.46 14.39 -4.94
N LEU A 41 10.77 15.47 -4.63
CA LEU A 41 9.49 15.80 -5.26
C LEU A 41 9.66 15.97 -6.78
N GLN A 42 10.66 16.73 -7.20
CA GLN A 42 10.93 16.97 -8.60
C GLN A 42 11.34 15.70 -9.35
N PHE A 43 12.15 14.86 -8.71
CA PHE A 43 12.54 13.56 -9.26
C PHE A 43 11.31 12.66 -9.49
N LEU A 44 10.39 12.57 -8.52
CA LEU A 44 9.15 11.80 -8.66
C LEU A 44 8.25 12.34 -9.78
N ILE A 45 8.11 13.66 -9.90
CA ILE A 45 7.33 14.29 -10.97
C ILE A 45 7.95 13.98 -12.33
N LEU A 46 9.26 14.11 -12.47
CA LEU A 46 9.97 13.84 -13.71
C LEU A 46 9.88 12.36 -14.10
N LEU A 47 10.06 11.44 -13.14
CA LEU A 47 9.94 10.00 -13.37
C LEU A 47 8.52 9.62 -13.83
N THR A 48 7.51 10.11 -13.11
CA THR A 48 6.11 9.86 -13.45
C THR A 48 5.76 10.47 -14.81
N GLY A 49 6.19 11.69 -15.06
CA GLY A 49 6.01 12.38 -16.34
C GLY A 49 6.69 11.62 -17.50
N TYR A 50 7.92 11.15 -17.30
CA TYR A 50 8.62 10.34 -18.27
C TYR A 50 7.86 9.06 -18.63
N ILE A 51 7.39 8.30 -17.62
CA ILE A 51 6.61 7.07 -17.84
C ILE A 51 5.33 7.35 -18.60
N LEU A 52 4.62 8.42 -18.27
CA LEU A 52 3.38 8.79 -18.95
C LEU A 52 3.64 9.23 -20.39
N ILE A 53 4.61 10.11 -20.61
CA ILE A 53 4.93 10.60 -21.95
C ILE A 53 5.36 9.45 -22.85
N THR A 54 6.35 8.65 -22.43
CA THR A 54 6.84 7.51 -23.23
C THR A 54 5.77 6.45 -23.44
N GLY A 55 4.88 6.23 -22.48
CA GLY A 55 3.80 5.25 -22.59
C GLY A 55 2.73 5.65 -23.62
N PHE A 56 2.53 6.94 -23.85
CA PHE A 56 1.55 7.43 -24.82
C PHE A 56 2.16 7.86 -26.16
N MET A 57 3.49 7.89 -26.29
CA MET A 57 4.15 8.26 -27.57
C MET A 57 3.84 7.26 -28.70
N ASP A 58 3.87 5.96 -28.38
CA ASP A 58 3.63 4.89 -29.36
C ASP A 58 2.25 4.23 -29.15
N PHE A 59 1.25 5.04 -28.74
CA PHE A 59 -0.09 4.55 -28.47
C PHE A 59 -0.79 4.05 -29.73
N ASP A 60 -1.21 2.77 -29.70
CA ASP A 60 -2.11 2.16 -30.66
C ASP A 60 -3.45 1.84 -29.97
N PRO A 61 -4.61 2.28 -30.50
CA PRO A 61 -5.92 1.90 -29.97
C PRO A 61 -6.13 0.38 -29.80
N ALA A 62 -5.43 -0.43 -30.57
CA ALA A 62 -5.43 -1.90 -30.44
C ALA A 62 -4.92 -2.37 -29.08
N PHE A 63 -4.08 -1.58 -28.39
CA PHE A 63 -3.59 -1.91 -27.04
C PHE A 63 -4.69 -1.90 -25.97
N LEU A 64 -5.79 -1.18 -26.17
CA LEU A 64 -6.95 -1.18 -25.26
C LEU A 64 -7.92 -2.34 -25.52
N SER A 65 -7.58 -3.28 -26.39
CA SER A 65 -8.43 -4.43 -26.72
C SER A 65 -8.20 -5.62 -25.78
N ALA A 66 -9.11 -6.61 -25.84
CA ALA A 66 -8.95 -7.92 -25.21
C ALA A 66 -8.17 -8.91 -26.09
N SER A 67 -7.51 -8.43 -27.15
CA SER A 67 -6.73 -9.24 -28.09
C SER A 67 -5.36 -9.62 -27.51
N LYS A 68 -4.60 -10.41 -28.26
CA LYS A 68 -3.27 -10.89 -27.87
C LYS A 68 -2.25 -9.75 -27.63
N ASN A 69 -2.42 -8.62 -28.32
CA ASN A 69 -1.58 -7.41 -28.14
C ASN A 69 -2.23 -6.35 -27.23
N GLY A 70 -3.42 -6.62 -26.72
CA GLY A 70 -4.14 -5.69 -25.82
C GLY A 70 -3.90 -5.99 -24.36
N ILE A 71 -4.15 -4.99 -23.52
CA ILE A 71 -3.93 -5.03 -22.07
C ILE A 71 -5.21 -5.08 -21.24
N LEU A 72 -6.39 -5.13 -21.88
CA LEU A 72 -7.67 -5.05 -21.18
C LEU A 72 -7.86 -6.20 -20.19
N ASN A 73 -7.47 -7.42 -20.59
CA ASN A 73 -7.57 -8.60 -19.72
C ASN A 73 -6.65 -8.49 -18.51
N GLN A 74 -5.43 -7.99 -18.69
CA GLN A 74 -4.45 -7.78 -17.62
C GLN A 74 -4.89 -6.64 -16.67
N LEU A 75 -5.46 -5.58 -17.21
CA LEU A 75 -6.03 -4.49 -16.43
C LEU A 75 -7.17 -5.00 -15.53
N PHE A 76 -8.09 -5.77 -16.11
CA PHE A 76 -9.17 -6.40 -15.33
C PHE A 76 -8.62 -7.34 -14.24
N ASN A 77 -7.68 -8.22 -14.59
CA ASN A 77 -7.06 -9.13 -13.64
C ASN A 77 -6.37 -8.40 -12.49
N THR A 78 -5.71 -7.26 -12.78
CA THR A 78 -5.04 -6.43 -11.77
C THR A 78 -6.03 -5.91 -10.74
N VAL A 79 -7.11 -5.29 -11.20
CA VAL A 79 -8.16 -4.76 -10.30
C VAL A 79 -8.84 -5.89 -9.53
N TYR A 80 -9.20 -6.96 -10.22
CA TYR A 80 -9.86 -8.12 -9.64
C TYR A 80 -9.01 -8.79 -8.55
N LEU A 81 -7.73 -9.06 -8.82
CA LEU A 81 -6.80 -9.67 -7.87
C LEU A 81 -6.59 -8.77 -6.64
N VAL A 82 -6.41 -7.46 -6.82
CA VAL A 82 -6.24 -6.52 -5.71
C VAL A 82 -7.51 -6.48 -4.86
N ILE A 83 -8.69 -6.45 -5.45
CA ILE A 83 -9.95 -6.52 -4.69
C ILE A 83 -10.03 -7.81 -3.88
N LEU A 84 -9.73 -8.98 -4.48
CA LEU A 84 -9.71 -10.25 -3.77
C LEU A 84 -8.72 -10.24 -2.61
N SER A 85 -7.52 -9.70 -2.82
CA SER A 85 -6.51 -9.61 -1.76
C SER A 85 -6.96 -8.70 -0.61
N LEU A 86 -7.60 -7.56 -0.91
CA LEU A 86 -8.12 -6.65 0.09
C LEU A 86 -9.31 -7.24 0.88
N ILE A 87 -10.20 -8.00 0.23
CA ILE A 87 -11.30 -8.72 0.90
C ILE A 87 -10.75 -9.64 1.99
N ILE A 88 -9.58 -10.23 1.79
CA ILE A 88 -8.93 -11.12 2.76
C ILE A 88 -8.11 -10.31 3.77
N SER A 89 -7.22 -9.44 3.30
CA SER A 89 -6.23 -8.77 4.14
C SER A 89 -6.81 -7.66 5.01
N VAL A 90 -7.84 -6.93 4.56
CA VAL A 90 -8.41 -5.81 5.32
C VAL A 90 -9.09 -6.26 6.61
N PRO A 91 -10.03 -7.23 6.60
CA PRO A 91 -10.66 -7.70 7.84
C PRO A 91 -9.65 -8.29 8.82
N LEU A 92 -8.72 -9.12 8.31
CA LEU A 92 -7.70 -9.76 9.14
C LEU A 92 -6.70 -8.73 9.70
N GLY A 93 -6.25 -7.78 8.88
CA GLY A 93 -5.30 -6.75 9.28
C GLY A 93 -5.92 -5.76 10.29
N ILE A 94 -7.16 -5.32 10.07
CA ILE A 94 -7.87 -4.47 11.03
C ILE A 94 -8.10 -5.24 12.34
N GLY A 95 -8.59 -6.47 12.28
CA GLY A 95 -8.81 -7.30 13.48
C GLY A 95 -7.51 -7.50 14.28
N SER A 96 -6.41 -7.82 13.61
CA SER A 96 -5.09 -7.98 14.23
C SER A 96 -4.58 -6.66 14.84
N GLY A 97 -4.74 -5.54 14.13
CA GLY A 97 -4.34 -4.22 14.61
C GLY A 97 -5.13 -3.78 15.85
N VAL A 98 -6.45 -4.00 15.86
CA VAL A 98 -7.32 -3.76 17.04
C VAL A 98 -6.88 -4.63 18.21
N TYR A 99 -6.61 -5.92 17.97
CA TYR A 99 -6.12 -6.82 19.01
C TYR A 99 -4.82 -6.31 19.64
N LEU A 100 -3.86 -5.91 18.83
CA LEU A 100 -2.57 -5.38 19.29
C LEU A 100 -2.71 -4.04 20.05
N ALA A 101 -3.67 -3.20 19.65
CA ALA A 101 -3.88 -1.90 20.29
C ALA A 101 -4.57 -2.01 21.64
N GLU A 102 -5.62 -2.84 21.74
CA GLU A 102 -6.58 -2.78 22.86
C GLU A 102 -6.60 -4.04 23.74
N TYR A 103 -6.28 -5.21 23.20
CA TYR A 103 -6.37 -6.47 23.94
C TYR A 103 -5.01 -7.05 24.33
N ALA A 104 -3.97 -6.81 23.56
CA ALA A 104 -2.66 -7.41 23.81
C ALA A 104 -1.99 -6.77 25.03
N LYS A 105 -1.77 -7.59 26.07
CA LYS A 105 -1.05 -7.16 27.28
C LYS A 105 0.46 -7.17 27.02
N PRO A 106 1.22 -6.23 27.63
CA PRO A 106 2.69 -6.26 27.60
C PRO A 106 3.22 -7.62 28.07
N GLY A 107 4.08 -8.24 27.26
CA GLY A 107 4.64 -9.56 27.58
C GLY A 107 5.23 -10.28 26.38
N ARG A 108 5.69 -11.51 26.60
CA ARG A 108 6.37 -12.33 25.58
C ARG A 108 5.53 -12.54 24.32
N LEU A 109 4.21 -12.71 24.46
CA LEU A 109 3.32 -12.92 23.33
C LEU A 109 3.24 -11.67 22.43
N LEU A 110 3.08 -10.48 23.03
CA LEU A 110 3.05 -9.23 22.27
C LEU A 110 4.35 -9.02 21.52
N ASN A 111 5.49 -9.21 22.18
CA ASN A 111 6.80 -9.09 21.55
C ASN A 111 6.97 -10.09 20.39
N PHE A 112 6.54 -11.33 20.56
CA PHE A 112 6.58 -12.35 19.52
C PHE A 112 5.74 -11.94 18.29
N LEU A 113 4.51 -11.45 18.50
CA LEU A 113 3.63 -11.00 17.43
C LEU A 113 4.24 -9.79 16.69
N GLN A 114 4.82 -8.82 17.40
CA GLN A 114 5.47 -7.67 16.79
C GLN A 114 6.67 -8.08 15.94
N ILE A 115 7.56 -8.93 16.46
CA ILE A 115 8.70 -9.47 15.72
C ILE A 115 8.22 -10.24 14.48
N SER A 116 7.13 -11.02 14.58
CA SER A 116 6.57 -11.76 13.45
C SER A 116 6.04 -10.84 12.36
N ILE A 117 5.36 -9.74 12.73
CA ILE A 117 4.86 -8.74 11.80
C ILE A 117 6.03 -8.02 11.10
N GLU A 118 7.05 -7.62 11.86
CA GLU A 118 8.25 -6.97 11.33
C GLU A 118 9.02 -7.90 10.37
N SER A 119 9.19 -9.16 10.77
CA SER A 119 9.83 -10.17 9.94
C SER A 119 9.08 -10.40 8.64
N LEU A 120 7.75 -10.54 8.70
CA LEU A 120 6.91 -10.73 7.51
C LEU A 120 6.95 -9.51 6.59
N SER A 121 6.99 -8.30 7.16
CA SER A 121 7.10 -7.04 6.41
C SER A 121 8.42 -6.89 5.66
N SER A 122 9.50 -7.49 6.18
CA SER A 122 10.85 -7.43 5.61
C SER A 122 11.14 -8.48 4.54
N LEU A 123 10.25 -9.49 4.37
CA LEU A 123 10.48 -10.54 3.38
C LEU A 123 10.39 -9.99 1.95
N PRO A 124 11.33 -10.38 1.07
CA PRO A 124 11.22 -10.10 -0.36
C PRO A 124 9.96 -10.76 -0.95
N SER A 125 9.25 -10.05 -1.82
CA SER A 125 7.99 -10.57 -2.40
C SER A 125 8.18 -11.86 -3.20
N ILE A 126 9.34 -12.06 -3.82
CA ILE A 126 9.67 -13.30 -4.51
C ILE A 126 9.68 -14.51 -3.57
N VAL A 127 10.14 -14.35 -2.32
CA VAL A 127 10.14 -15.41 -1.31
C VAL A 127 8.71 -15.79 -0.94
N ILE A 128 7.83 -14.77 -0.78
CA ILE A 128 6.41 -15.02 -0.51
C ILE A 128 5.73 -15.67 -1.73
N GLY A 129 6.14 -15.31 -2.95
CA GLY A 129 5.69 -15.97 -4.17
C GLY A 129 6.06 -17.45 -4.22
N LEU A 130 7.31 -17.78 -3.90
CA LEU A 130 7.78 -19.17 -3.84
C LEU A 130 7.07 -19.96 -2.72
N PHE A 131 6.88 -19.35 -1.54
CA PHE A 131 6.08 -19.93 -0.48
C PHE A 131 4.63 -20.18 -0.95
N GLY A 132 4.02 -19.22 -1.59
CA GLY A 132 2.68 -19.31 -2.14
C GLY A 132 2.58 -20.42 -3.20
N TYR A 133 3.58 -20.57 -4.04
CA TYR A 133 3.68 -21.68 -5.00
C TYR A 133 3.71 -23.03 -4.30
N LEU A 134 4.56 -23.19 -3.29
CA LEU A 134 4.67 -24.46 -2.55
C LEU A 134 3.35 -24.80 -1.83
N VAL A 135 2.78 -23.83 -1.11
CA VAL A 135 1.62 -24.07 -0.23
C VAL A 135 0.30 -24.06 -0.99
N PHE A 136 0.08 -23.06 -1.86
CA PHE A 136 -1.22 -22.87 -2.50
C PHE A 136 -1.36 -23.58 -3.84
N ILE A 137 -0.25 -24.01 -4.47
CA ILE A 137 -0.26 -24.70 -5.76
C ILE A 137 0.15 -26.16 -5.57
N LEU A 138 1.38 -26.43 -5.14
CA LEU A 138 1.91 -27.79 -5.08
C LEU A 138 1.20 -28.66 -4.01
N MET A 139 1.08 -28.14 -2.77
CA MET A 139 0.47 -28.92 -1.68
C MET A 139 -1.04 -29.14 -1.88
N THR A 140 -1.73 -28.22 -2.56
CA THR A 140 -3.16 -28.35 -2.86
C THR A 140 -3.43 -29.12 -4.15
N GLY A 141 -2.42 -29.33 -5.00
CA GLY A 141 -2.60 -29.90 -6.34
C GLY A 141 -3.30 -28.98 -7.34
N MET A 142 -3.47 -27.70 -6.99
CA MET A 142 -4.07 -26.70 -7.89
C MET A 142 -3.06 -26.28 -8.97
N LYS A 143 -3.62 -25.72 -10.07
CA LYS A 143 -2.82 -24.98 -11.06
C LYS A 143 -2.67 -23.53 -10.61
N TRP A 144 -1.78 -22.75 -11.27
CA TRP A 144 -1.69 -21.32 -11.11
C TRP A 144 -3.08 -20.67 -11.23
N ASN A 145 -3.40 -19.79 -10.31
CA ASN A 145 -4.71 -19.14 -10.27
C ASN A 145 -4.67 -17.81 -9.54
N LEU A 146 -5.64 -16.94 -9.85
CA LEU A 146 -5.76 -15.60 -9.25
C LEU A 146 -6.04 -15.64 -7.74
N PHE A 147 -6.68 -16.70 -7.23
CA PHE A 147 -6.93 -16.83 -5.79
C PHE A 147 -5.64 -17.08 -5.03
N ALA A 148 -4.77 -17.97 -5.50
CA ALA A 148 -3.44 -18.16 -4.92
C ALA A 148 -2.60 -16.88 -4.98
N GLY A 149 -2.66 -16.14 -6.10
CA GLY A 149 -2.05 -14.82 -6.24
C GLY A 149 -2.61 -13.82 -5.22
N SER A 150 -3.92 -13.79 -5.01
CA SER A 150 -4.56 -12.89 -4.04
C SER A 150 -4.16 -13.24 -2.60
N LEU A 151 -3.99 -14.51 -2.26
CA LEU A 151 -3.47 -14.95 -0.97
C LEU A 151 -2.03 -14.49 -0.76
N ALA A 152 -1.15 -14.63 -1.76
CA ALA A 152 0.23 -14.17 -1.68
C ALA A 152 0.31 -12.65 -1.48
N VAL A 153 -0.47 -11.87 -2.22
CA VAL A 153 -0.56 -10.40 -2.04
C VAL A 153 -1.19 -10.04 -0.70
N SER A 154 -2.16 -10.82 -0.20
CA SER A 154 -2.73 -10.62 1.13
C SER A 154 -1.69 -10.79 2.23
N ILE A 155 -0.83 -11.80 2.15
CA ILE A 155 0.27 -12.00 3.10
C ILE A 155 1.21 -10.79 3.11
N LEU A 156 1.52 -10.19 1.95
CA LEU A 156 2.33 -8.98 1.84
C LEU A 156 1.64 -7.74 2.44
N SER A 157 0.32 -7.68 2.38
CA SER A 157 -0.48 -6.53 2.80
C SER A 157 -0.86 -6.57 4.29
N LEU A 158 -0.96 -7.77 4.88
CA LEU A 158 -1.35 -7.97 6.28
C LEU A 158 -0.50 -7.18 7.30
N PRO A 159 0.84 -7.24 7.27
CA PRO A 159 1.67 -6.49 8.21
C PRO A 159 1.40 -4.98 8.15
N LEU A 160 1.29 -4.44 6.95
CA LEU A 160 1.06 -3.01 6.73
C LEU A 160 -0.28 -2.56 7.32
N ILE A 161 -1.38 -3.25 6.98
CA ILE A 161 -2.72 -2.90 7.48
C ILE A 161 -2.79 -3.08 9.01
N THR A 162 -2.16 -4.13 9.56
CA THR A 162 -2.10 -4.39 10.98
C THR A 162 -1.37 -3.27 11.72
N THR A 163 -0.19 -2.87 11.24
CA THR A 163 0.63 -1.82 11.86
C THR A 163 -0.06 -0.47 11.78
N GLU A 164 -0.63 -0.12 10.62
CA GLU A 164 -1.37 1.14 10.45
C GLU A 164 -2.61 1.19 11.35
N THR A 165 -3.36 0.09 11.46
CA THR A 165 -4.52 0.02 12.35
C THR A 165 -4.12 0.16 13.83
N ASN A 166 -3.08 -0.55 14.25
CA ASN A 166 -2.57 -0.44 15.62
C ASN A 166 -2.10 1.00 15.93
N SER A 167 -1.36 1.62 15.02
CA SER A 167 -0.89 3.00 15.15
C SER A 167 -2.04 4.00 15.16
N ALA A 168 -3.03 3.81 14.30
CA ALA A 168 -4.22 4.66 14.21
C ALA A 168 -5.01 4.69 15.53
N ILE A 169 -5.25 3.52 16.13
CA ILE A 169 -5.98 3.43 17.39
C ILE A 169 -5.16 4.00 18.55
N ARG A 170 -3.87 3.70 18.61
CA ARG A 170 -2.99 4.20 19.69
C ARG A 170 -2.73 5.72 19.62
N SER A 171 -2.87 6.33 18.44
CA SER A 171 -2.74 7.79 18.27
C SER A 171 -3.96 8.59 18.72
N LEU A 172 -5.09 7.94 18.99
CA LEU A 172 -6.28 8.61 19.49
C LEU A 172 -6.06 9.10 20.94
N PRO A 173 -6.62 10.28 21.31
CA PRO A 173 -6.64 10.74 22.68
C PRO A 173 -7.30 9.73 23.60
N LYS A 174 -6.74 9.54 24.81
CA LYS A 174 -7.24 8.56 25.78
C LYS A 174 -8.67 8.84 26.22
N GLU A 175 -9.05 10.10 26.21
CA GLU A 175 -10.38 10.62 26.57
C GLU A 175 -11.50 9.96 25.75
N TYR A 176 -11.24 9.57 24.50
CA TYR A 176 -12.21 8.83 23.67
C TYR A 176 -12.59 7.49 24.31
N LYS A 177 -11.58 6.77 24.81
CA LYS A 177 -11.77 5.47 25.44
C LYS A 177 -12.36 5.61 26.85
N GLU A 178 -11.75 6.47 27.65
CA GLU A 178 -12.14 6.68 29.06
C GLU A 178 -13.56 7.24 29.16
N GLY A 179 -13.90 8.24 28.33
CA GLY A 179 -15.25 8.80 28.28
C GLY A 179 -16.32 7.78 27.92
N SER A 180 -16.04 6.94 26.90
CA SER A 180 -16.98 5.87 26.51
C SER A 180 -17.16 4.83 27.62
N LEU A 181 -16.08 4.40 28.27
CA LEU A 181 -16.15 3.45 29.38
C LEU A 181 -16.88 4.05 30.60
N ALA A 182 -16.71 5.36 30.87
CA ALA A 182 -17.39 6.06 31.99
C ALA A 182 -18.93 6.10 31.80
N THR A 183 -19.45 6.05 30.57
CA THR A 183 -20.89 5.91 30.30
C THR A 183 -21.43 4.49 30.52
N GLY A 184 -20.58 3.54 30.93
CA GLY A 184 -20.97 2.13 31.13
C GLY A 184 -20.85 1.26 29.88
N ALA A 185 -20.27 1.78 28.78
CA ALA A 185 -20.03 0.98 27.57
C ALA A 185 -18.96 -0.11 27.83
N THR A 186 -19.13 -1.28 27.22
CA THR A 186 -18.09 -2.32 27.24
C THR A 186 -16.93 -1.96 26.31
N LEU A 187 -15.75 -2.56 26.53
CA LEU A 187 -14.59 -2.34 25.66
C LEU A 187 -14.91 -2.63 24.17
N ALA A 188 -15.64 -3.70 23.89
CA ALA A 188 -16.05 -4.05 22.53
C ALA A 188 -16.96 -2.98 21.90
N GLN A 189 -17.90 -2.42 22.67
CA GLN A 189 -18.75 -1.31 22.24
C GLN A 189 -17.94 -0.05 21.99
N THR A 190 -17.01 0.27 22.90
CA THR A 190 -16.08 1.41 22.76
C THR A 190 -15.24 1.28 21.50
N ILE A 191 -14.67 0.11 21.23
CA ILE A 191 -13.89 -0.13 20.00
C ILE A 191 -14.77 0.07 18.77
N LYS A 192 -15.92 -0.57 18.70
CA LYS A 192 -16.80 -0.58 17.52
C LYS A 192 -17.41 0.79 17.21
N HIS A 193 -17.84 1.53 18.25
CA HIS A 193 -18.63 2.74 18.05
C HIS A 193 -17.85 4.05 18.25
N VAL A 194 -16.66 3.99 18.89
CA VAL A 194 -15.85 5.18 19.18
C VAL A 194 -14.48 5.09 18.53
N LEU A 195 -13.65 4.10 18.93
CA LEU A 195 -12.24 4.07 18.50
C LEU A 195 -12.09 3.75 17.03
N LEU A 196 -12.79 2.71 16.53
CA LEU A 196 -12.66 2.30 15.13
C LEU A 196 -13.17 3.36 14.14
N PRO A 197 -14.35 3.98 14.34
CA PRO A 197 -14.79 5.10 13.51
C PRO A 197 -13.86 6.31 13.57
N ALA A 198 -13.31 6.64 14.74
CA ALA A 198 -12.36 7.76 14.90
C ALA A 198 -11.02 7.48 14.21
N ALA A 199 -10.52 6.23 14.25
CA ALA A 199 -9.29 5.79 13.60
C ALA A 199 -9.43 5.54 12.09
N MET A 200 -10.67 5.44 11.58
CA MET A 200 -10.96 5.02 10.20
C MET A 200 -10.20 5.79 9.12
N PRO A 201 -10.02 7.12 9.18
CA PRO A 201 -9.28 7.86 8.17
C PRO A 201 -7.82 7.41 8.02
N GLN A 202 -7.15 7.11 9.13
CA GLN A 202 -5.78 6.61 9.12
C GLN A 202 -5.73 5.14 8.68
N ILE A 203 -6.66 4.30 9.12
CA ILE A 203 -6.79 2.90 8.68
C ILE A 203 -6.97 2.84 7.16
N LEU A 204 -7.83 3.69 6.58
CA LEU A 204 -8.02 3.77 5.15
C LEU A 204 -6.74 4.16 4.41
N THR A 205 -5.89 4.99 4.99
CA THR A 205 -4.57 5.29 4.42
C THR A 205 -3.72 4.02 4.32
N GLY A 206 -3.69 3.18 5.35
CA GLY A 206 -3.03 1.88 5.32
C GLY A 206 -3.58 0.95 4.23
N VAL A 207 -4.91 0.91 4.06
CA VAL A 207 -5.56 0.14 2.99
C VAL A 207 -5.17 0.66 1.59
N ILE A 208 -5.10 1.99 1.40
CA ILE A 208 -4.64 2.60 0.14
C ILE A 208 -3.20 2.19 -0.17
N MET A 209 -2.31 2.23 0.81
CA MET A 209 -0.92 1.83 0.65
C MET A 209 -0.80 0.33 0.31
N ALA A 210 -1.59 -0.52 0.96
CA ALA A 210 -1.65 -1.95 0.69
C ALA A 210 -2.14 -2.24 -0.75
N ALA A 211 -3.20 -1.57 -1.19
CA ALA A 211 -3.70 -1.67 -2.55
C ALA A 211 -2.67 -1.18 -3.60
N GLY A 212 -2.03 -0.03 -3.34
CA GLY A 212 -0.97 0.51 -4.20
C GLY A 212 0.18 -0.47 -4.39
N ARG A 213 0.62 -1.14 -3.31
CA ARG A 213 1.59 -2.23 -3.36
C ARG A 213 1.08 -3.41 -4.19
N GLY A 214 -0.19 -3.81 -3.99
CA GLY A 214 -0.81 -4.91 -4.72
C GLY A 214 -0.91 -4.66 -6.23
N PHE A 215 -1.19 -3.43 -6.66
CA PHE A 215 -1.20 -3.06 -8.09
C PHE A 215 0.16 -3.22 -8.75
N GLY A 216 1.25 -2.91 -8.03
CA GLY A 216 2.61 -3.02 -8.55
C GLY A 216 3.25 -4.40 -8.38
N GLU A 217 2.59 -5.36 -7.73
CA GLU A 217 3.18 -6.66 -7.42
C GLU A 217 3.31 -7.52 -8.68
N ALA A 218 4.51 -7.97 -8.98
CA ALA A 218 4.81 -8.86 -10.09
C ALA A 218 5.53 -10.13 -9.62
N ALA A 219 6.52 -10.00 -8.74
CA ALA A 219 7.41 -11.10 -8.37
C ALA A 219 6.69 -12.25 -7.65
N ALA A 220 5.79 -11.95 -6.71
CA ALA A 220 4.99 -12.97 -6.06
C ALA A 220 3.98 -13.61 -7.01
N LEU A 221 3.43 -12.82 -7.95
CA LEU A 221 2.42 -13.27 -8.89
C LEU A 221 2.97 -14.16 -10.00
N LEU A 222 4.24 -14.00 -10.35
CA LEU A 222 4.94 -14.87 -11.31
C LEU A 222 4.81 -16.35 -10.93
N TYR A 223 4.86 -16.64 -9.64
CA TYR A 223 4.80 -18.02 -9.11
C TYR A 223 3.39 -18.47 -8.75
N THR A 224 2.42 -17.58 -8.58
CA THR A 224 1.13 -17.91 -7.99
C THR A 224 -0.05 -17.71 -8.93
N SER A 225 -0.17 -16.58 -9.65
CA SER A 225 -1.32 -16.27 -10.49
C SER A 225 -1.23 -16.81 -11.92
N GLY A 226 0.01 -17.02 -12.41
CA GLY A 226 0.29 -17.45 -13.78
C GLY A 226 0.21 -16.31 -14.82
N GLN A 227 0.53 -16.66 -16.06
CA GLN A 227 0.71 -15.72 -17.18
C GLN A 227 -0.40 -15.84 -18.24
N SER A 228 -1.58 -16.34 -17.89
CA SER A 228 -2.68 -16.48 -18.85
C SER A 228 -3.38 -15.15 -19.12
N THR A 229 -3.51 -14.82 -20.40
CA THR A 229 -4.23 -13.62 -20.87
C THR A 229 -5.63 -13.93 -21.38
N VAL A 230 -6.06 -15.20 -21.39
CA VAL A 230 -7.31 -15.65 -22.02
C VAL A 230 -8.48 -15.44 -21.09
N ILE A 231 -9.39 -14.54 -21.47
CA ILE A 231 -10.68 -14.32 -20.83
C ILE A 231 -11.76 -14.42 -21.91
N ASN A 232 -12.80 -15.21 -21.66
CA ASN A 232 -14.01 -15.22 -22.50
C ASN A 232 -15.11 -14.37 -21.82
N TRP A 233 -15.28 -13.16 -22.26
CA TRP A 233 -16.21 -12.19 -21.71
C TRP A 233 -17.70 -12.57 -21.92
N SER A 234 -17.99 -13.53 -22.78
CA SER A 234 -19.34 -14.05 -22.98
C SER A 234 -19.65 -15.24 -22.09
N ASN A 235 -18.66 -15.79 -21.39
CA ASN A 235 -18.84 -16.97 -20.54
C ASN A 235 -18.89 -16.58 -19.05
N TRP A 236 -20.08 -16.62 -18.47
CA TRP A 236 -20.33 -16.29 -17.06
C TRP A 236 -20.43 -17.51 -16.14
N ASN A 237 -20.09 -18.70 -16.63
CA ASN A 237 -20.02 -19.89 -15.79
C ASN A 237 -18.80 -19.84 -14.88
N LEU A 238 -19.01 -19.65 -13.57
CA LEU A 238 -17.96 -19.51 -12.56
C LEU A 238 -17.01 -20.71 -12.45
N THR A 239 -17.42 -21.89 -12.94
CA THR A 239 -16.54 -23.08 -12.93
C THR A 239 -15.65 -23.15 -14.17
N SER A 240 -15.92 -22.34 -15.19
CA SER A 240 -15.13 -22.31 -16.41
C SER A 240 -13.77 -21.65 -16.20
N PRO A 241 -12.67 -22.22 -16.73
CA PRO A 241 -11.33 -21.63 -16.64
C PRO A 241 -11.18 -20.34 -17.45
N THR A 242 -12.14 -19.97 -18.28
CA THR A 242 -12.13 -18.73 -19.08
C THR A 242 -13.11 -17.68 -18.58
N CYS A 243 -13.91 -17.96 -17.53
CA CYS A 243 -14.84 -17.00 -16.96
C CYS A 243 -14.10 -15.81 -16.30
N PRO A 244 -14.47 -14.56 -16.58
CA PRO A 244 -13.83 -13.39 -15.98
C PRO A 244 -13.78 -13.43 -14.45
N LEU A 245 -14.87 -13.85 -13.80
CA LEU A 245 -15.04 -13.83 -12.35
C LEU A 245 -14.60 -15.12 -11.63
N ASN A 246 -14.09 -16.13 -12.36
CA ASN A 246 -13.57 -17.33 -11.71
C ASN A 246 -12.21 -17.03 -11.03
N PRO A 247 -12.09 -17.05 -9.69
CA PRO A 247 -10.84 -16.77 -9.01
C PRO A 247 -9.80 -17.90 -9.17
N PHE A 248 -10.26 -19.11 -9.53
CA PHE A 248 -9.38 -20.27 -9.71
C PHE A 248 -8.85 -20.43 -11.14
N ARG A 249 -9.07 -19.44 -12.02
CA ARG A 249 -8.40 -19.39 -13.32
C ARG A 249 -7.03 -18.76 -13.20
N ALA A 250 -6.11 -19.17 -14.08
CA ALA A 250 -4.85 -18.44 -14.24
C ALA A 250 -5.13 -17.04 -14.84
N GLY A 251 -4.35 -16.05 -14.39
CA GLY A 251 -4.52 -14.69 -14.86
C GLY A 251 -3.26 -13.85 -14.67
N GLU A 252 -2.82 -13.24 -15.75
CA GLU A 252 -1.71 -12.30 -15.76
C GLU A 252 -2.21 -10.92 -15.33
N THR A 253 -1.49 -10.27 -14.40
CA THR A 253 -1.73 -8.88 -14.03
C THR A 253 -0.93 -7.92 -14.91
N LEU A 254 -1.27 -6.63 -14.87
CA LEU A 254 -0.59 -5.62 -15.69
C LEU A 254 0.88 -5.45 -15.29
N SER A 255 1.21 -5.51 -14.01
CA SER A 255 2.59 -5.47 -13.50
C SER A 255 3.42 -6.68 -13.98
N LEU A 256 2.83 -7.87 -13.93
CA LEU A 256 3.46 -9.08 -14.43
C LEU A 256 3.60 -9.04 -15.96
N HIS A 257 2.61 -8.52 -16.67
CA HIS A 257 2.65 -8.33 -18.12
C HIS A 257 3.78 -7.40 -18.58
N ILE A 258 4.00 -6.30 -17.85
CA ILE A 258 5.14 -5.42 -18.11
C ILE A 258 6.46 -6.19 -18.02
N TRP A 259 6.60 -7.02 -16.98
CA TRP A 259 7.79 -7.85 -16.79
C TRP A 259 7.95 -8.85 -17.93
N VAL A 260 6.90 -9.60 -18.29
CA VAL A 260 6.91 -10.59 -19.39
C VAL A 260 7.27 -9.92 -20.73
N MET A 261 6.64 -8.80 -21.06
CA MET A 261 6.93 -8.07 -22.32
C MET A 261 8.36 -7.55 -22.38
N ARG A 262 8.98 -7.21 -21.24
CA ARG A 262 10.38 -6.73 -21.19
C ARG A 262 11.41 -7.86 -21.22
N THR A 263 11.10 -9.01 -20.65
CA THR A 263 12.06 -10.13 -20.50
C THR A 263 11.87 -11.22 -21.55
N GLU A 264 10.63 -11.54 -21.90
CA GLU A 264 10.28 -12.66 -22.79
C GLU A 264 9.66 -12.20 -24.12
N GLY A 265 9.35 -10.92 -24.25
CA GLY A 265 8.66 -10.35 -25.42
C GLY A 265 9.50 -10.20 -26.68
N SER A 266 10.70 -10.79 -26.77
CA SER A 266 11.63 -10.64 -27.90
C SER A 266 11.06 -11.05 -29.27
N LEU A 267 10.05 -11.90 -29.29
CA LEU A 267 9.35 -12.34 -30.51
C LEU A 267 8.19 -11.43 -30.93
N ASN A 268 7.78 -10.48 -30.09
CA ASN A 268 6.72 -9.54 -30.42
C ASN A 268 7.34 -8.17 -30.78
N PRO A 269 7.22 -7.71 -32.02
CA PRO A 269 7.79 -6.43 -32.45
C PRO A 269 7.25 -5.23 -31.67
N ASN A 270 6.05 -5.34 -31.09
CA ASN A 270 5.41 -4.28 -30.31
C ASN A 270 5.63 -4.43 -28.79
N ALA A 271 6.42 -5.41 -28.32
CA ALA A 271 6.58 -5.70 -26.90
C ALA A 271 7.00 -4.48 -26.08
N THR A 272 7.95 -3.69 -26.58
CA THR A 272 8.40 -2.47 -25.90
C THR A 272 7.30 -1.42 -25.80
N ALA A 273 6.55 -1.17 -26.88
CA ALA A 273 5.44 -0.22 -26.89
C ALA A 273 4.30 -0.67 -25.94
N ILE A 274 3.96 -1.96 -25.97
CA ILE A 274 2.95 -2.54 -25.04
C ILE A 274 3.42 -2.40 -23.58
N ALA A 275 4.69 -2.69 -23.27
CA ALA A 275 5.22 -2.58 -21.92
C ALA A 275 5.23 -1.12 -21.41
N THR A 276 5.63 -0.14 -22.24
CA THR A 276 5.62 1.28 -21.87
C THR A 276 4.20 1.80 -21.69
N PHE A 277 3.28 1.45 -22.58
CA PHE A 277 1.87 1.79 -22.43
C PHE A 277 1.25 1.14 -21.17
N SER A 278 1.51 -0.15 -20.94
CA SER A 278 1.07 -0.85 -19.73
C SER A 278 1.58 -0.17 -18.44
N SER A 279 2.83 0.31 -18.47
CA SER A 279 3.42 1.05 -17.33
C SER A 279 2.70 2.37 -17.07
N ALA A 280 2.36 3.13 -18.13
CA ALA A 280 1.61 4.37 -18.01
C ALA A 280 0.19 4.12 -17.44
N ILE A 281 -0.50 3.09 -17.95
CA ILE A 281 -1.83 2.71 -17.46
C ILE A 281 -1.77 2.26 -16.00
N LEU A 282 -0.76 1.50 -15.60
CA LEU A 282 -0.58 1.07 -14.20
C LEU A 282 -0.37 2.26 -13.25
N VAL A 283 0.43 3.25 -13.68
CA VAL A 283 0.63 4.50 -12.92
C VAL A 283 -0.70 5.29 -12.81
N LEU A 284 -1.44 5.43 -13.91
CA LEU A 284 -2.75 6.09 -13.89
C LEU A 284 -3.76 5.35 -13.01
N LEU A 285 -3.77 4.03 -13.04
CA LEU A 285 -4.63 3.20 -12.20
C LEU A 285 -4.34 3.43 -10.71
N THR A 286 -3.07 3.36 -10.31
CA THR A 286 -2.65 3.57 -8.91
C THR A 286 -2.92 5.00 -8.43
N LEU A 287 -2.65 6.00 -9.24
CA LEU A 287 -2.95 7.40 -8.92
C LEU A 287 -4.47 7.63 -8.80
N SER A 288 -5.25 7.12 -9.74
CA SER A 288 -6.71 7.22 -9.72
C SER A 288 -7.31 6.57 -8.48
N PHE A 289 -6.87 5.36 -8.16
CA PHE A 289 -7.28 4.65 -6.95
C PHE A 289 -6.94 5.45 -5.68
N SER A 290 -5.71 5.96 -5.58
CA SER A 290 -5.26 6.78 -4.44
C SER A 290 -6.09 8.05 -4.27
N VAL A 291 -6.37 8.76 -5.36
CA VAL A 291 -7.19 10.00 -5.33
C VAL A 291 -8.64 9.69 -4.94
N ILE A 292 -9.24 8.65 -5.52
CA ILE A 292 -10.62 8.26 -5.22
C ILE A 292 -10.75 7.90 -3.74
N THR A 293 -9.85 7.06 -3.24
CA THR A 293 -9.93 6.57 -1.86
C THR A 293 -9.65 7.68 -0.84
N ARG A 294 -8.70 8.59 -1.12
CA ARG A 294 -8.49 9.79 -0.29
C ARG A 294 -9.73 10.67 -0.23
N ARG A 295 -10.37 10.95 -1.37
CA ARG A 295 -11.61 11.73 -1.39
C ARG A 295 -12.75 11.07 -0.62
N MET A 296 -12.82 9.73 -0.65
CA MET A 296 -13.79 8.99 0.16
C MET A 296 -13.47 9.11 1.66
N SER A 297 -12.20 8.98 2.05
CA SER A 297 -11.74 9.16 3.43
C SER A 297 -12.09 10.55 3.97
N ASP A 298 -11.79 11.60 3.19
CA ASP A 298 -12.10 13.00 3.57
C ASP A 298 -13.62 13.23 3.75
N ARG A 299 -14.44 12.60 2.91
CA ARG A 299 -15.91 12.70 3.05
C ARG A 299 -16.42 12.02 4.32
N ILE A 300 -15.88 10.86 4.67
CA ILE A 300 -16.21 10.13 5.89
C ILE A 300 -15.84 10.98 7.11
N GLN A 301 -14.64 11.56 7.12
CA GLN A 301 -14.17 12.41 8.20
C GLN A 301 -15.05 13.65 8.42
N LYS A 302 -15.40 14.35 7.32
CA LYS A 302 -16.28 15.52 7.38
C LYS A 302 -17.70 15.18 7.85
N LYS A 303 -18.20 13.97 7.55
CA LYS A 303 -19.51 13.52 8.02
C LYS A 303 -19.50 13.25 9.53
N ASN A 304 -18.42 12.64 10.04
CA ASN A 304 -18.27 12.35 11.47
C ASN A 304 -18.14 13.64 12.30
N GLN A 305 -17.44 14.68 11.77
CA GLN A 305 -17.33 15.99 12.43
C GLN A 305 -18.62 16.82 12.44
N LYS A 306 -19.56 16.57 11.53
CA LYS A 306 -20.86 17.27 11.49
C LYS A 306 -21.94 16.59 12.31
N GLY A 307 -21.71 15.37 12.77
CA GLY A 307 -22.67 14.59 13.57
C GLY A 307 -22.38 14.58 15.08
N SER A 308 -21.29 15.23 15.51
CA SER A 308 -20.97 15.54 16.90
C SER A 308 -21.17 17.03 17.17
#